data_8dd08909683929a0202265b26d64dec3
#
_entry.id   8dd08909683929a0202265b26d64dec3
#
_cell.length_a   1.000
_cell.length_b   1.000
_cell.length_c   1.000
_cell.angle_alpha   90.00
_cell.angle_beta   90.00
_cell.angle_gamma   90.00
#
_symmetry.space_group_name_H-M   'P 1'
#
loop_
_entity.id
_entity.type
_entity.pdbx_description
1 polymer ?
#
loop_
_entity_poly.entity_id
_entity_poly.type
_entity_poly.pdbx_seq_one_letter_code
_entity_poly.pdbx_strand_id
1 'polypeptide(L)'
;LKKRPKKSKSGNKLGKSSGQNPRIKSVVPVAPRRKWLFRFIALVVMPLLLIVLLGGLVEIALRIGGYGYDTSFFRSIRLGDQEYFLNNEKFSQRFFPPQLARWPDPFIFPATKPSDTVRIFIFGESAAMGDPQPAYGASRYMEVLLRQRFPEKKIEVINLGITAINSHVILPIARECARHDGDFWIVYMGNNEMVGPYGAATVFGAKALPRSAARFNLAIQQTRTGQLVVSALRNLGGKPKNTSWGGMEMFLENRIAPNDPRKETVYRNFEANLRDIVKAGVNSGAKVILNTVSVNLKDCPPFASLTNSHLPVADQQHFDQIFAEAKSLQSQSDFQAAAQLFTQAAKLEP
;
A
#
# COMPACT_ATOMS: atom_id res chain seq x y z
N LEU A 1 12.68 51.27 -94.40
CA LEU A 1 12.37 50.84 -95.78
C LEU A 1 11.87 49.37 -95.78
N LYS A 2 10.62 49.20 -96.30
CA LYS A 2 10.14 48.10 -97.14
C LYS A 2 10.20 46.71 -96.62
N LYS A 3 9.21 45.82 -96.69
CA LYS A 3 7.87 45.71 -97.30
C LYS A 3 7.40 44.25 -96.97
N ARG A 4 6.13 44.13 -96.73
CA ARG A 4 5.37 42.83 -96.80
C ARG A 4 5.43 42.30 -98.27
N PRO A 5 5.09 41.04 -98.45
CA PRO A 5 3.70 40.56 -98.56
C PRO A 5 3.46 39.05 -98.09
N LYS A 6 2.37 38.78 -97.75
CA LYS A 6 1.04 38.12 -97.99
C LYS A 6 1.07 36.76 -98.75
N LYS A 7 0.19 35.89 -98.20
CA LYS A 7 -0.64 34.77 -98.76
C LYS A 7 0.04 33.41 -98.88
N SER A 8 -0.63 32.24 -98.56
CA SER A 8 -1.93 31.81 -99.05
C SER A 8 -2.37 30.55 -98.28
N LYS A 9 -3.67 30.31 -98.20
CA LYS A 9 -4.45 29.23 -97.65
C LYS A 9 -4.11 27.82 -98.22
N SER A 10 -4.22 26.76 -97.41
CA SER A 10 -4.99 25.61 -97.85
C SER A 10 -5.25 24.71 -96.59
N GLY A 11 -6.51 24.32 -96.41
CA GLY A 11 -7.00 23.47 -95.31
C GLY A 11 -6.82 22.01 -95.64
N ASN A 12 -6.84 21.26 -94.57
CA ASN A 12 -7.55 19.95 -94.59
C ASN A 12 -7.96 19.55 -93.20
N LYS A 13 -9.21 19.18 -93.08
CA LYS A 13 -9.85 18.60 -91.90
C LYS A 13 -9.39 17.12 -91.82
N LEU A 14 -9.18 16.60 -90.61
CA LEU A 14 -9.67 15.27 -90.18
C LEU A 14 -9.25 14.95 -88.76
N GLY A 15 -10.19 14.44 -87.96
CA GLY A 15 -9.94 13.48 -86.91
C GLY A 15 -10.06 13.95 -85.48
N LYS A 16 -11.26 14.06 -84.93
CA LYS A 16 -11.51 14.02 -83.50
C LYS A 16 -11.15 12.62 -82.97
N SER A 17 -10.22 12.51 -82.04
CA SER A 17 -10.17 11.39 -81.09
C SER A 17 -10.14 11.99 -79.68
N SER A 18 -11.23 11.75 -78.96
CA SER A 18 -11.40 12.13 -77.56
C SER A 18 -10.56 11.15 -76.68
N GLY A 19 -9.35 11.54 -76.36
CA GLY A 19 -8.59 10.93 -75.29
C GLY A 19 -8.94 11.56 -73.97
N GLN A 20 -9.80 10.91 -73.18
CA GLN A 20 -9.98 11.27 -71.77
C GLN A 20 -8.72 11.01 -71.00
N ASN A 21 -7.99 12.07 -70.65
CA ASN A 21 -6.91 11.99 -69.66
C ASN A 21 -7.51 11.68 -68.29
N PRO A 22 -7.05 10.60 -67.63
CA PRO A 22 -7.49 10.33 -66.28
C PRO A 22 -6.99 11.45 -65.38
N ARG A 23 -7.89 12.20 -64.76
CA ARG A 23 -7.57 13.20 -63.73
C ARG A 23 -6.81 12.49 -62.61
N ILE A 24 -5.52 12.65 -62.58
CA ILE A 24 -4.65 12.33 -61.44
C ILE A 24 -5.18 13.21 -60.29
N LYS A 25 -5.87 12.58 -59.34
CA LYS A 25 -6.27 13.27 -58.10
C LYS A 25 -5.02 13.82 -57.43
N SER A 26 -4.88 15.14 -57.42
CA SER A 26 -3.80 15.81 -56.73
C SER A 26 -3.83 15.40 -55.26
N VAL A 27 -2.81 14.67 -54.82
CA VAL A 27 -2.60 14.35 -53.42
C VAL A 27 -2.26 15.68 -52.72
N VAL A 28 -3.23 16.21 -51.95
CA VAL A 28 -3.02 17.44 -51.16
C VAL A 28 -1.90 17.17 -50.17
N PRO A 29 -0.78 17.92 -50.17
CA PRO A 29 0.31 17.72 -49.25
C PRO A 29 -0.15 18.03 -47.82
N VAL A 30 -0.16 17.03 -46.96
CA VAL A 30 -0.50 17.18 -45.53
C VAL A 30 0.53 18.08 -44.87
N ALA A 31 0.08 19.13 -44.18
CA ALA A 31 0.94 20.10 -43.48
C ALA A 31 1.91 19.38 -42.50
N PRO A 32 3.15 19.84 -42.33
CA PRO A 32 4.18 19.14 -41.54
C PRO A 32 3.79 18.88 -40.09
N ARG A 33 3.02 19.78 -39.46
CA ARG A 33 2.44 19.59 -38.10
C ARG A 33 1.45 18.41 -38.05
N ARG A 34 0.67 18.23 -39.12
CA ARG A 34 -0.32 17.13 -39.19
C ARG A 34 0.36 15.79 -39.41
N LYS A 35 1.50 15.74 -40.11
CA LYS A 35 2.33 14.53 -40.27
C LYS A 35 2.96 14.09 -38.95
N TRP A 36 3.46 15.05 -38.15
CA TRP A 36 4.03 14.77 -36.84
C TRP A 36 2.97 14.23 -35.87
N LEU A 37 1.81 14.87 -35.79
CA LEU A 37 0.70 14.41 -34.97
C LEU A 37 0.26 12.99 -35.36
N PHE A 38 0.16 12.71 -36.65
CA PHE A 38 -0.20 11.38 -37.15
C PHE A 38 0.84 10.31 -36.77
N ARG A 39 2.13 10.65 -36.88
CA ARG A 39 3.23 9.77 -36.43
C ARG A 39 3.19 9.53 -34.93
N PHE A 40 2.96 10.56 -34.15
CA PHE A 40 2.83 10.43 -32.70
C PHE A 40 1.64 9.54 -32.32
N ILE A 41 0.48 9.76 -32.94
CA ILE A 41 -0.69 8.90 -32.69
C ILE A 41 -0.39 7.45 -33.09
N ALA A 42 0.16 7.22 -34.26
CA ALA A 42 0.43 5.88 -34.79
C ALA A 42 1.51 5.12 -33.98
N LEU A 43 2.58 5.82 -33.53
CA LEU A 43 3.73 5.19 -32.89
C LEU A 43 3.65 5.16 -31.37
N VAL A 44 2.85 6.02 -30.76
CA VAL A 44 2.74 6.10 -29.30
C VAL A 44 1.32 5.77 -28.83
N VAL A 45 0.32 6.50 -29.33
CA VAL A 45 -1.06 6.37 -28.81
C VAL A 45 -1.68 5.03 -29.20
N MET A 46 -1.54 4.61 -30.46
CA MET A 46 -2.13 3.35 -30.93
C MET A 46 -1.52 2.11 -30.26
N PRO A 47 -0.19 1.96 -30.12
CA PRO A 47 0.38 0.86 -29.36
C PRO A 47 -0.03 0.87 -27.91
N LEU A 48 -0.12 2.04 -27.26
CA LEU A 48 -0.57 2.16 -25.89
C LEU A 48 -2.04 1.73 -25.74
N LEU A 49 -2.92 2.17 -26.64
CA LEU A 49 -4.32 1.72 -26.67
C LEU A 49 -4.44 0.22 -26.89
N LEU A 50 -3.61 -0.35 -27.77
CA LEU A 50 -3.59 -1.79 -28.01
C LEU A 50 -3.15 -2.56 -26.76
N ILE A 51 -2.11 -2.10 -26.06
CA ILE A 51 -1.66 -2.69 -24.79
C ILE A 51 -2.77 -2.65 -23.74
N VAL A 52 -3.47 -1.50 -23.60
CA VAL A 52 -4.59 -1.36 -22.67
C VAL A 52 -5.75 -2.29 -23.05
N LEU A 53 -6.07 -2.37 -24.34
CA LEU A 53 -7.14 -3.26 -24.84
C LEU A 53 -6.81 -4.73 -24.59
N LEU A 54 -5.61 -5.16 -24.97
CA LEU A 54 -5.15 -6.54 -24.75
C LEU A 54 -5.08 -6.87 -23.26
N GLY A 55 -4.54 -5.95 -22.43
CA GLY A 55 -4.54 -6.08 -20.97
C GLY A 55 -5.95 -6.22 -20.41
N GLY A 56 -6.91 -5.44 -20.90
CA GLY A 56 -8.32 -5.54 -20.53
C GLY A 56 -8.95 -6.89 -20.91
N LEU A 57 -8.66 -7.39 -22.11
CA LEU A 57 -9.14 -8.71 -22.56
C LEU A 57 -8.57 -9.84 -21.69
N VAL A 58 -7.27 -9.78 -21.38
CA VAL A 58 -6.62 -10.74 -20.46
C VAL A 58 -7.26 -10.67 -19.07
N GLU A 59 -7.48 -9.48 -18.53
CA GLU A 59 -8.14 -9.29 -17.23
C GLU A 59 -9.54 -9.92 -17.18
N ILE A 60 -10.35 -9.70 -18.23
CA ILE A 60 -11.68 -10.29 -18.37
C ILE A 60 -11.59 -11.82 -18.45
N ALA A 61 -10.70 -12.35 -19.28
CA ALA A 61 -10.49 -13.79 -19.42
C ALA A 61 -10.08 -14.45 -18.10
N LEU A 62 -9.15 -13.83 -17.36
CA LEU A 62 -8.73 -14.32 -16.05
C LEU A 62 -9.88 -14.30 -15.02
N ARG A 63 -10.74 -13.26 -15.05
CA ARG A 63 -11.92 -13.17 -14.16
C ARG A 63 -12.95 -14.25 -14.49
N ILE A 64 -13.26 -14.47 -15.76
CA ILE A 64 -14.18 -15.53 -16.22
C ILE A 64 -13.62 -16.92 -15.87
N GLY A 65 -12.31 -17.13 -16.05
CA GLY A 65 -11.61 -18.36 -15.69
C GLY A 65 -11.43 -18.56 -14.17
N GLY A 66 -11.90 -17.64 -13.32
CA GLY A 66 -11.79 -17.75 -11.86
C GLY A 66 -10.36 -17.60 -11.31
N TYR A 67 -9.41 -17.08 -12.12
CA TYR A 67 -8.03 -16.90 -11.67
C TYR A 67 -7.92 -15.75 -10.65
N GLY A 68 -7.03 -15.95 -9.65
CA GLY A 68 -6.70 -14.95 -8.64
C GLY A 68 -7.72 -14.87 -7.52
N TYR A 69 -7.73 -13.75 -6.79
CA TYR A 69 -8.57 -13.57 -5.59
C TYR A 69 -9.11 -12.14 -5.51
N ASP A 70 -10.21 -11.97 -4.79
CA ASP A 70 -10.74 -10.65 -4.44
C ASP A 70 -9.83 -9.97 -3.43
N THR A 71 -9.53 -8.70 -3.69
CA THR A 71 -8.65 -7.86 -2.88
C THR A 71 -9.39 -6.88 -2.00
N SER A 72 -10.72 -6.91 -1.97
CA SER A 72 -11.54 -6.15 -1.04
C SER A 72 -11.29 -6.62 0.40
N PHE A 73 -11.37 -5.71 1.36
CA PHE A 73 -11.21 -6.06 2.76
C PHE A 73 -12.46 -6.75 3.32
N PHE A 74 -13.64 -6.28 2.91
CA PHE A 74 -14.91 -6.90 3.28
C PHE A 74 -15.42 -7.84 2.19
N ARG A 75 -16.07 -8.91 2.64
CA ARG A 75 -16.91 -9.77 1.80
C ARG A 75 -18.33 -9.69 2.30
N SER A 76 -19.31 -9.64 1.40
CA SER A 76 -20.72 -9.73 1.79
C SER A 76 -21.19 -11.18 1.77
N ILE A 77 -22.06 -11.51 2.73
CA ILE A 77 -22.86 -12.74 2.77
C ILE A 77 -24.31 -12.39 3.07
N ARG A 78 -25.22 -13.23 2.60
CA ARG A 78 -26.64 -13.13 2.95
C ARG A 78 -27.00 -14.24 3.93
N LEU A 79 -27.57 -13.84 5.08
CA LEU A 79 -28.09 -14.75 6.09
C LEU A 79 -29.60 -14.46 6.26
N GLY A 80 -30.44 -15.35 5.75
CA GLY A 80 -31.87 -15.06 5.58
C GLY A 80 -32.09 -13.87 4.65
N ASP A 81 -32.85 -12.88 5.08
CA ASP A 81 -33.18 -11.68 4.31
C ASP A 81 -32.19 -10.52 4.53
N GLN A 82 -31.16 -10.70 5.37
CA GLN A 82 -30.21 -9.68 5.72
C GLN A 82 -28.83 -9.93 5.09
N GLU A 83 -28.21 -8.85 4.63
CA GLU A 83 -26.81 -8.83 4.16
C GLU A 83 -25.87 -8.44 5.31
N TYR A 84 -24.75 -9.13 5.39
CA TYR A 84 -23.70 -8.91 6.38
C TYR A 84 -22.35 -8.76 5.71
N PHE A 85 -21.47 -8.02 6.33
CA PHE A 85 -20.05 -7.96 5.99
C PHE A 85 -19.21 -8.77 6.96
N LEU A 86 -18.21 -9.46 6.42
CA LEU A 86 -17.18 -10.19 7.16
C LEU A 86 -15.81 -9.91 6.56
N ASN A 87 -14.74 -10.24 7.28
CA ASN A 87 -13.38 -10.09 6.80
C ASN A 87 -13.08 -11.02 5.61
N ASN A 88 -12.27 -10.52 4.68
CA ASN A 88 -11.71 -11.30 3.59
C ASN A 88 -10.29 -11.74 3.95
N GLU A 89 -10.09 -13.01 4.24
CA GLU A 89 -8.79 -13.59 4.60
C GLU A 89 -7.74 -13.44 3.49
N LYS A 90 -8.17 -13.27 2.21
CA LYS A 90 -7.27 -13.09 1.08
C LYS A 90 -6.79 -11.66 0.89
N PHE A 91 -7.41 -10.69 1.54
CA PHE A 91 -7.07 -9.26 1.41
C PHE A 91 -5.58 -8.98 1.59
N SER A 92 -4.98 -9.56 2.64
CA SER A 92 -3.59 -9.29 3.00
C SER A 92 -2.56 -9.90 2.04
N GLN A 93 -2.96 -10.85 1.16
CA GLN A 93 -2.09 -11.41 0.13
C GLN A 93 -1.58 -10.37 -0.89
N ARG A 94 -2.20 -9.18 -0.95
CA ARG A 94 -1.67 -8.03 -1.70
C ARG A 94 -0.39 -7.47 -1.14
N PHE A 95 -0.15 -7.67 0.14
CA PHE A 95 0.92 -7.01 0.90
C PHE A 95 1.99 -7.99 1.35
N PHE A 96 1.61 -9.24 1.52
CA PHE A 96 2.45 -10.31 2.02
C PHE A 96 2.63 -11.43 1.00
N PRO A 97 3.73 -12.18 1.04
CA PRO A 97 3.77 -13.50 0.46
C PRO A 97 2.62 -14.36 1.03
N PRO A 98 1.93 -15.20 0.22
CA PRO A 98 0.72 -15.91 0.68
C PRO A 98 0.90 -16.71 1.98
N GLN A 99 2.08 -17.33 2.18
CA GLN A 99 2.40 -18.11 3.38
C GLN A 99 2.65 -17.27 4.63
N LEU A 100 2.87 -15.96 4.47
CA LEU A 100 3.07 -15.01 5.57
C LEU A 100 1.87 -14.07 5.75
N ALA A 101 0.83 -14.23 4.94
CA ALA A 101 -0.36 -13.40 5.00
C ALA A 101 -1.06 -13.56 6.36
N ARG A 102 -1.46 -12.42 6.95
CA ARG A 102 -2.17 -12.34 8.23
C ARG A 102 -3.55 -11.74 7.96
N TRP A 103 -4.50 -12.04 8.82
CA TRP A 103 -5.88 -11.56 8.74
C TRP A 103 -6.34 -11.07 10.11
N PRO A 104 -7.38 -10.23 10.19
CA PRO A 104 -7.91 -9.75 11.45
C PRO A 104 -8.58 -10.89 12.23
N ASP A 105 -8.82 -10.65 13.52
CA ASP A 105 -9.76 -11.48 14.26
C ASP A 105 -11.11 -11.50 13.53
N PRO A 106 -11.77 -12.68 13.37
CA PRO A 106 -13.01 -12.78 12.61
C PRO A 106 -14.10 -11.86 13.16
N PHE A 107 -14.75 -11.11 12.29
CA PHE A 107 -15.88 -10.25 12.63
C PHE A 107 -17.02 -10.40 11.60
N ILE A 108 -18.21 -10.06 12.05
CA ILE A 108 -19.40 -9.95 11.20
C ILE A 108 -20.25 -8.78 11.69
N PHE A 109 -20.79 -7.97 10.77
CA PHE A 109 -21.73 -6.90 11.09
C PHE A 109 -22.76 -6.71 9.97
N PRO A 110 -23.98 -6.21 10.29
CA PRO A 110 -25.02 -5.98 9.29
C PRO A 110 -24.59 -4.93 8.25
N ALA A 111 -24.88 -5.16 6.96
CA ALA A 111 -24.61 -4.22 5.89
C ALA A 111 -25.36 -2.91 6.10
N THR A 112 -26.64 -3.00 6.48
CA THR A 112 -27.45 -1.85 6.90
C THR A 112 -27.33 -1.67 8.40
N LYS A 113 -26.82 -0.52 8.84
CA LYS A 113 -26.70 -0.20 10.27
C LYS A 113 -28.08 0.10 10.86
N PRO A 114 -28.52 -0.60 11.91
CA PRO A 114 -29.75 -0.26 12.64
C PRO A 114 -29.67 1.14 13.27
N SER A 115 -30.80 1.83 13.40
CA SER A 115 -30.85 3.24 13.86
C SER A 115 -30.45 3.43 15.34
N ASP A 116 -30.60 2.38 16.16
CA ASP A 116 -30.22 2.35 17.59
C ASP A 116 -28.76 1.95 17.81
N THR A 117 -28.01 1.69 16.74
CA THR A 117 -26.65 1.15 16.78
C THR A 117 -25.60 2.25 16.70
N VAL A 118 -24.61 2.17 17.58
CA VAL A 118 -23.35 2.94 17.50
C VAL A 118 -22.27 1.99 16.96
N ARG A 119 -21.76 2.28 15.77
CA ARG A 119 -20.73 1.49 15.09
C ARG A 119 -19.37 2.12 15.23
N ILE A 120 -18.43 1.38 15.79
CA ILE A 120 -17.06 1.80 16.09
C ILE A 120 -16.09 0.94 15.31
N PHE A 121 -15.30 1.55 14.41
CA PHE A 121 -14.21 0.88 13.74
C PHE A 121 -12.89 1.17 14.44
N ILE A 122 -12.12 0.12 14.72
CA ILE A 122 -10.78 0.22 15.31
C ILE A 122 -9.74 -0.16 14.26
N PHE A 123 -8.86 0.79 13.96
CA PHE A 123 -7.77 0.63 12.99
C PHE A 123 -6.45 0.53 13.71
N GLY A 124 -5.63 -0.44 13.33
CA GLY A 124 -4.29 -0.57 13.86
C GLY A 124 -3.63 -1.89 13.49
N GLU A 125 -2.64 -2.22 14.25
CA GLU A 125 -1.75 -3.35 14.05
C GLU A 125 -2.00 -4.42 15.12
N SER A 126 -1.01 -5.27 15.42
CA SER A 126 -1.15 -6.33 16.45
C SER A 126 -1.57 -5.80 17.81
N ALA A 127 -1.09 -4.62 18.23
CA ALA A 127 -1.48 -4.01 19.50
C ALA A 127 -2.96 -3.60 19.53
N ALA A 128 -3.49 -3.06 18.43
CA ALA A 128 -4.92 -2.75 18.29
C ALA A 128 -5.77 -4.02 18.18
N MET A 129 -5.26 -5.03 17.46
CA MET A 129 -5.91 -6.34 17.36
C MET A 129 -6.05 -7.01 18.72
N GLY A 130 -5.06 -6.86 19.61
CA GLY A 130 -4.97 -7.53 20.88
C GLY A 130 -4.21 -8.86 20.79
N ASP A 131 -3.29 -8.99 19.80
CA ASP A 131 -2.45 -10.17 19.62
C ASP A 131 -1.56 -10.40 20.88
N PRO A 132 -1.42 -11.64 21.41
CA PRO A 132 -1.83 -12.91 20.81
C PRO A 132 -3.27 -13.36 21.13
N GLN A 133 -4.00 -12.65 21.96
CA GLN A 133 -5.34 -13.05 22.40
C GLN A 133 -6.34 -11.88 22.28
N PRO A 134 -6.95 -11.65 21.12
CA PRO A 134 -7.86 -10.53 20.86
C PRO A 134 -9.03 -10.43 21.85
N ALA A 135 -9.47 -11.53 22.42
CA ALA A 135 -10.51 -11.56 23.44
C ALA A 135 -10.17 -10.76 24.71
N TYR A 136 -8.88 -10.52 24.96
CA TYR A 136 -8.38 -9.71 26.07
C TYR A 136 -7.76 -8.38 25.58
N GLY A 137 -7.99 -8.03 24.32
CA GLY A 137 -7.53 -6.77 23.75
C GLY A 137 -8.34 -5.56 24.23
N ALA A 138 -7.76 -4.36 24.14
CA ALA A 138 -8.39 -3.11 24.56
C ALA A 138 -9.75 -2.87 23.88
N SER A 139 -9.92 -3.28 22.63
CA SER A 139 -11.18 -3.20 21.88
C SER A 139 -12.32 -3.95 22.56
N ARG A 140 -12.02 -5.14 23.11
CA ARG A 140 -13.02 -5.96 23.79
C ARG A 140 -13.42 -5.38 25.14
N TYR A 141 -12.45 -4.90 25.92
CA TYR A 141 -12.75 -4.19 27.17
C TYR A 141 -13.61 -2.95 26.91
N MET A 142 -13.26 -2.17 25.92
CA MET A 142 -14.02 -0.98 25.53
C MET A 142 -15.46 -1.35 25.13
N GLU A 143 -15.66 -2.40 24.36
CA GLU A 143 -16.99 -2.88 23.95
C GLU A 143 -17.86 -3.24 25.18
N VAL A 144 -17.29 -3.99 26.11
CA VAL A 144 -18.00 -4.39 27.33
C VAL A 144 -18.37 -3.16 28.19
N LEU A 145 -17.43 -2.26 28.41
CA LEU A 145 -17.65 -1.04 29.18
C LEU A 145 -18.70 -0.13 28.55
N LEU A 146 -18.66 0.05 27.23
CA LEU A 146 -19.64 0.86 26.51
C LEU A 146 -21.04 0.26 26.58
N ARG A 147 -21.18 -1.07 26.42
CA ARG A 147 -22.46 -1.76 26.57
C ARG A 147 -23.03 -1.63 27.97
N GLN A 148 -22.19 -1.69 29.00
CA GLN A 148 -22.62 -1.48 30.40
C GLN A 148 -23.02 -0.03 30.66
N ARG A 149 -22.28 0.91 30.09
CA ARG A 149 -22.53 2.36 30.30
C ARG A 149 -23.74 2.88 29.55
N PHE A 150 -24.04 2.32 28.39
CA PHE A 150 -25.10 2.73 27.46
C PHE A 150 -26.00 1.55 27.07
N PRO A 151 -26.75 0.98 28.04
CA PRO A 151 -27.54 -0.23 27.81
C PRO A 151 -28.68 -0.01 26.80
N GLU A 152 -29.09 1.24 26.58
CA GLU A 152 -30.13 1.61 25.61
C GLU A 152 -29.61 1.65 24.15
N LYS A 153 -28.29 1.56 23.95
CA LYS A 153 -27.66 1.57 22.64
C LYS A 153 -27.11 0.19 22.28
N LYS A 154 -27.28 -0.17 21.03
CA LYS A 154 -26.56 -1.33 20.48
C LYS A 154 -25.15 -0.89 20.09
N ILE A 155 -24.15 -1.39 20.80
CA ILE A 155 -22.74 -1.08 20.55
C ILE A 155 -22.14 -2.18 19.66
N GLU A 156 -21.66 -1.78 18.47
CA GLU A 156 -20.90 -2.62 17.54
C GLU A 156 -19.45 -2.14 17.49
N VAL A 157 -18.53 -2.92 18.02
CA VAL A 157 -17.08 -2.66 17.93
C VAL A 157 -16.48 -3.64 16.94
N ILE A 158 -16.03 -3.11 15.80
CA ILE A 158 -15.41 -3.89 14.74
C ILE A 158 -13.91 -3.61 14.76
N ASN A 159 -13.14 -4.57 15.24
CA ASN A 159 -11.69 -4.49 15.29
C ASN A 159 -11.09 -4.93 13.95
N LEU A 160 -10.46 -4.00 13.24
CA LEU A 160 -9.87 -4.19 11.91
C LEU A 160 -8.34 -4.36 11.98
N GLY A 161 -7.80 -4.50 13.19
CA GLY A 161 -6.37 -4.69 13.45
C GLY A 161 -5.86 -6.00 12.84
N ILE A 162 -4.65 -5.97 12.29
CA ILE A 162 -3.97 -7.15 11.73
C ILE A 162 -2.51 -7.13 12.16
N THR A 163 -1.97 -8.29 12.54
CA THR A 163 -0.55 -8.42 12.92
C THR A 163 0.37 -8.09 11.74
N ALA A 164 1.46 -7.37 12.01
CA ALA A 164 2.55 -7.00 11.08
C ALA A 164 2.15 -6.09 9.91
N ILE A 165 0.95 -5.53 9.89
CA ILE A 165 0.58 -4.49 8.93
C ILE A 165 1.10 -3.12 9.35
N ASN A 166 0.96 -2.13 8.48
CA ASN A 166 1.29 -0.73 8.71
C ASN A 166 0.35 0.20 7.94
N SER A 167 0.65 1.50 7.90
CA SER A 167 -0.18 2.51 7.25
C SER A 167 -0.51 2.23 5.78
N HIS A 168 0.38 1.56 5.03
CA HIS A 168 0.12 1.17 3.64
C HIS A 168 -1.02 0.17 3.51
N VAL A 169 -1.25 -0.67 4.52
CA VAL A 169 -2.32 -1.67 4.57
C VAL A 169 -3.59 -1.09 5.20
N ILE A 170 -3.44 -0.28 6.26
CA ILE A 170 -4.58 0.32 6.97
C ILE A 170 -5.34 1.32 6.08
N LEU A 171 -4.65 2.07 5.22
CA LEU A 171 -5.29 3.05 4.34
C LEU A 171 -6.34 2.46 3.38
N PRO A 172 -6.10 1.36 2.65
CA PRO A 172 -7.16 0.69 1.89
C PRO A 172 -8.33 0.23 2.76
N ILE A 173 -8.08 -0.33 3.95
CA ILE A 173 -9.13 -0.72 4.90
C ILE A 173 -9.99 0.49 5.27
N ALA A 174 -9.37 1.59 5.66
CA ALA A 174 -10.06 2.83 6.01
C ALA A 174 -10.93 3.38 4.88
N ARG A 175 -10.45 3.30 3.63
CA ARG A 175 -11.23 3.72 2.46
C ARG A 175 -12.46 2.85 2.19
N GLU A 176 -12.39 1.56 2.51
CA GLU A 176 -13.56 0.70 2.44
C GLU A 176 -14.53 1.00 3.57
N CYS A 177 -14.05 1.13 4.82
CA CYS A 177 -14.86 1.48 6.00
C CYS A 177 -15.63 2.79 5.85
N ALA A 178 -15.12 3.74 5.07
CA ALA A 178 -15.79 5.01 4.80
C ALA A 178 -17.19 4.86 4.16
N ARG A 179 -17.57 3.66 3.71
CA ARG A 179 -18.86 3.34 3.09
C ARG A 179 -19.76 2.48 3.98
N HIS A 180 -19.41 2.30 5.25
CA HIS A 180 -20.08 1.36 6.14
C HIS A 180 -20.58 2.01 7.45
N ASP A 181 -20.98 3.29 7.40
CA ASP A 181 -21.70 4.01 8.44
C ASP A 181 -21.08 3.93 9.85
N GLY A 182 -19.74 4.06 9.94
CA GLY A 182 -19.04 4.14 11.22
C GLY A 182 -19.29 5.47 11.91
N ASP A 183 -19.73 5.47 13.16
CA ASP A 183 -19.92 6.68 13.97
C ASP A 183 -18.61 7.16 14.57
N PHE A 184 -17.75 6.21 14.98
CA PHE A 184 -16.44 6.49 15.56
C PHE A 184 -15.36 5.65 14.88
N TRP A 185 -14.22 6.27 14.62
CA TRP A 185 -13.00 5.63 14.17
C TRP A 185 -11.93 5.82 15.22
N ILE A 186 -11.42 4.73 15.76
CA ILE A 186 -10.29 4.73 16.70
C ILE A 186 -9.07 4.27 15.92
N VAL A 187 -8.09 5.16 15.77
CA VAL A 187 -6.85 4.90 15.02
C VAL A 187 -5.70 4.77 16.02
N TYR A 188 -5.20 3.55 16.18
CA TYR A 188 -4.06 3.22 17.05
C TYR A 188 -3.02 2.43 16.25
N MET A 189 -2.05 3.14 15.69
CA MET A 189 -1.11 2.59 14.72
C MET A 189 0.23 3.33 14.71
N GLY A 190 1.29 2.66 14.23
CA GLY A 190 2.63 3.22 14.11
C GLY A 190 3.73 2.27 14.58
N ASN A 191 3.38 1.13 15.18
CA ASN A 191 4.33 0.15 15.69
C ASN A 191 5.14 -0.52 14.59
N ASN A 192 4.57 -0.73 13.40
CA ASN A 192 5.16 -1.54 12.33
C ASN A 192 5.56 -0.76 11.09
N GLU A 193 5.66 0.57 11.14
CA GLU A 193 6.00 1.36 9.94
C GLU A 193 7.36 0.96 9.34
N MET A 194 8.32 0.58 10.18
CA MET A 194 9.64 0.14 9.72
C MET A 194 9.66 -1.30 9.21
N VAL A 195 8.88 -2.20 9.80
CA VAL A 195 8.93 -3.65 9.53
C VAL A 195 7.79 -4.15 8.64
N GLY A 196 6.67 -3.47 8.62
CA GLY A 196 5.52 -3.80 7.80
C GLY A 196 5.78 -3.66 6.28
N PRO A 197 4.80 -3.94 5.44
CA PRO A 197 4.94 -3.85 3.98
C PRO A 197 5.46 -2.48 3.52
N TYR A 198 6.48 -2.47 2.64
CA TYR A 198 7.22 -1.28 2.17
C TYR A 198 8.00 -0.52 3.26
N GLY A 199 8.10 -1.03 4.46
CA GLY A 199 8.97 -0.48 5.51
C GLY A 199 10.46 -0.66 5.18
N ALA A 200 11.34 0.08 5.87
CA ALA A 200 12.78 0.03 5.61
C ALA A 200 13.42 -1.31 6.04
N ALA A 201 12.88 -1.94 7.09
CA ALA A 201 13.31 -3.23 7.63
C ALA A 201 12.40 -4.40 7.22
N THR A 202 11.50 -4.21 6.25
CA THR A 202 10.54 -5.25 5.86
C THR A 202 11.21 -6.52 5.31
N VAL A 203 10.57 -7.66 5.54
CA VAL A 203 10.89 -8.96 4.94
C VAL A 203 9.87 -9.37 3.86
N PHE A 204 8.85 -8.54 3.63
CA PHE A 204 7.70 -8.87 2.79
C PHE A 204 7.86 -8.46 1.32
N GLY A 205 8.96 -7.84 0.95
CA GLY A 205 9.21 -7.41 -0.42
C GLY A 205 10.05 -6.13 -0.53
N ALA A 206 9.66 -5.22 -1.40
CA ALA A 206 10.40 -3.98 -1.66
C ALA A 206 10.46 -3.09 -0.42
N LYS A 207 11.66 -2.54 -0.14
CA LYS A 207 11.98 -1.74 1.05
C LYS A 207 11.88 -0.24 0.76
N ALA A 208 11.31 0.52 1.65
CA ALA A 208 11.28 1.99 1.66
C ALA A 208 10.92 2.61 0.29
N LEU A 209 9.93 2.06 -0.40
CA LEU A 209 9.44 2.65 -1.65
C LEU A 209 8.83 4.03 -1.41
N PRO A 210 9.03 4.98 -2.35
CA PRO A 210 8.21 6.19 -2.39
C PRO A 210 6.72 5.84 -2.41
N ARG A 211 5.90 6.64 -1.74
CA ARG A 211 4.45 6.39 -1.59
C ARG A 211 3.72 6.15 -2.91
N SER A 212 4.08 6.93 -3.95
CA SER A 212 3.50 6.77 -5.29
C SER A 212 3.80 5.40 -5.90
N ALA A 213 5.05 4.92 -5.75
CA ALA A 213 5.47 3.61 -6.24
C ALA A 213 4.78 2.47 -5.47
N ALA A 214 4.67 2.58 -4.14
CA ALA A 214 3.92 1.62 -3.32
C ALA A 214 2.43 1.57 -3.72
N ARG A 215 1.79 2.71 -3.93
CA ARG A 215 0.39 2.80 -4.39
C ARG A 215 0.20 2.21 -5.79
N PHE A 216 1.13 2.48 -6.71
CA PHE A 216 1.09 1.92 -8.05
C PHE A 216 1.21 0.38 -8.01
N ASN A 217 2.15 -0.14 -7.23
CA ASN A 217 2.30 -1.58 -7.02
C ASN A 217 1.00 -2.20 -6.47
N LEU A 218 0.39 -1.58 -5.46
CA LEU A 218 -0.87 -2.04 -4.88
C LEU A 218 -2.04 -1.97 -5.88
N ALA A 219 -2.09 -0.96 -6.76
CA ALA A 219 -3.10 -0.85 -7.80
C ALA A 219 -2.98 -1.98 -8.84
N ILE A 220 -1.75 -2.30 -9.26
CA ILE A 220 -1.49 -3.45 -10.14
C ILE A 220 -1.98 -4.75 -9.48
N GLN A 221 -1.68 -4.98 -8.22
CA GLN A 221 -2.08 -6.19 -7.50
C GLN A 221 -3.60 -6.30 -7.24
N GLN A 222 -4.38 -5.25 -7.47
CA GLN A 222 -5.84 -5.32 -7.49
C GLN A 222 -6.40 -6.01 -8.73
N THR A 223 -5.63 -6.05 -9.81
CA THR A 223 -6.04 -6.70 -11.06
C THR A 223 -5.63 -8.17 -11.09
N ARG A 224 -6.39 -9.01 -11.78
CA ARG A 224 -6.07 -10.43 -11.97
C ARG A 224 -4.80 -10.60 -12.79
N THR A 225 -4.62 -9.75 -13.79
CA THR A 225 -3.41 -9.68 -14.62
C THR A 225 -2.19 -9.35 -13.77
N GLY A 226 -2.31 -8.36 -12.87
CA GLY A 226 -1.23 -8.01 -11.94
C GLY A 226 -0.90 -9.14 -10.98
N GLN A 227 -1.89 -9.84 -10.45
CA GLN A 227 -1.70 -11.03 -9.61
C GLN A 227 -0.97 -12.15 -10.38
N LEU A 228 -1.32 -12.37 -11.66
CA LEU A 228 -0.65 -13.34 -12.52
C LEU A 228 0.83 -12.98 -12.70
N VAL A 229 1.13 -11.72 -13.05
CA VAL A 229 2.50 -11.26 -13.24
C VAL A 229 3.32 -11.39 -11.96
N VAL A 230 2.78 -10.96 -10.82
CA VAL A 230 3.46 -11.07 -9.51
C VAL A 230 3.70 -12.54 -9.15
N SER A 231 2.72 -13.42 -9.39
CA SER A 231 2.87 -14.86 -9.15
C SER A 231 3.95 -15.49 -10.04
N ALA A 232 3.97 -15.14 -11.33
CA ALA A 232 5.00 -15.62 -12.26
C ALA A 232 6.41 -15.14 -11.85
N LEU A 233 6.56 -13.86 -11.49
CA LEU A 233 7.84 -13.31 -11.04
C LEU A 233 8.32 -13.96 -9.73
N ARG A 234 7.43 -14.27 -8.80
CA ARG A 234 7.77 -15.01 -7.57
C ARG A 234 8.28 -16.42 -7.89
N ASN A 235 7.64 -17.10 -8.82
CA ASN A 235 8.06 -18.47 -9.22
C ASN A 235 9.42 -18.47 -9.93
N LEU A 236 9.75 -17.40 -10.67
CA LEU A 236 11.05 -17.24 -11.33
C LEU A 236 12.16 -16.79 -10.37
N GLY A 237 11.78 -16.06 -9.30
CA GLY A 237 12.73 -15.48 -8.30
C GLY A 237 13.27 -16.46 -7.27
N GLY A 238 12.93 -17.75 -7.33
CA GLY A 238 13.35 -18.77 -6.36
C GLY A 238 12.45 -18.85 -5.12
N LYS A 239 12.76 -19.80 -4.23
CA LYS A 239 11.99 -20.00 -3.00
C LYS A 239 12.20 -18.82 -2.04
N PRO A 240 11.13 -18.29 -1.43
CA PRO A 240 11.25 -17.23 -0.42
C PRO A 240 12.07 -17.72 0.78
N LYS A 241 12.91 -16.85 1.33
CA LYS A 241 13.78 -17.15 2.48
C LYS A 241 12.95 -17.54 3.72
N ASN A 242 11.82 -16.86 3.93
CA ASN A 242 10.88 -17.13 5.02
C ASN A 242 9.64 -17.85 4.46
N THR A 243 9.41 -19.06 4.91
CA THR A 243 8.29 -19.91 4.49
C THR A 243 7.19 -20.02 5.55
N SER A 244 7.47 -19.59 6.79
CA SER A 244 6.55 -19.58 7.93
C SER A 244 6.71 -18.30 8.75
N TRP A 245 5.68 -17.99 9.52
CA TRP A 245 5.71 -16.86 10.45
C TRP A 245 6.61 -17.20 11.65
N GLY A 246 7.71 -16.45 11.81
CA GLY A 246 8.68 -16.60 12.89
C GLY A 246 8.66 -15.46 13.91
N GLY A 247 7.60 -14.65 13.96
CA GLY A 247 7.53 -13.52 14.89
C GLY A 247 8.55 -12.41 14.58
N MET A 248 9.02 -11.74 15.62
CA MET A 248 9.97 -10.62 15.48
C MET A 248 11.36 -11.06 15.00
N GLU A 249 11.73 -12.32 15.20
CA GLU A 249 13.03 -12.87 14.76
C GLU A 249 13.23 -12.77 13.25
N MET A 250 12.16 -12.77 12.46
CA MET A 250 12.22 -12.62 11.00
C MET A 250 12.88 -11.31 10.55
N PHE A 251 12.89 -10.28 11.41
CA PHE A 251 13.39 -8.95 11.07
C PHE A 251 14.84 -8.70 11.52
N LEU A 252 15.44 -9.60 12.28
CA LEU A 252 16.79 -9.43 12.88
C LEU A 252 17.88 -9.16 11.85
N GLU A 253 17.77 -9.76 10.66
CA GLU A 253 18.75 -9.51 9.58
C GLU A 253 18.50 -8.19 8.82
N ASN A 254 17.36 -7.54 9.03
CA ASN A 254 16.96 -6.30 8.37
C ASN A 254 17.00 -5.09 9.30
N ARG A 255 17.77 -5.15 10.37
CA ARG A 255 17.96 -4.03 11.30
C ARG A 255 18.47 -2.80 10.56
N ILE A 256 18.03 -1.63 10.98
CA ILE A 256 18.40 -0.34 10.40
C ILE A 256 18.99 0.57 11.47
N ALA A 257 20.05 1.27 11.12
CA ALA A 257 20.70 2.20 12.04
C ALA A 257 19.80 3.41 12.37
N PRO A 258 20.01 4.08 13.51
CA PRO A 258 19.28 5.28 13.88
C PRO A 258 19.29 6.38 12.81
N ASN A 259 20.39 6.54 12.10
CA ASN A 259 20.61 7.54 11.05
C ASN A 259 20.39 7.01 9.62
N ASP A 260 19.75 5.86 9.44
CA ASP A 260 19.47 5.29 8.11
C ASP A 260 18.53 6.21 7.32
N PRO A 261 18.95 6.70 6.12
CA PRO A 261 18.16 7.64 5.33
C PRO A 261 16.82 7.07 4.84
N ARG A 262 16.65 5.75 4.79
CA ARG A 262 15.38 5.09 4.43
C ARG A 262 14.26 5.40 5.43
N LYS A 263 14.61 5.70 6.69
CA LYS A 263 13.63 6.10 7.74
C LYS A 263 12.85 7.33 7.33
N GLU A 264 13.50 8.31 6.73
CA GLU A 264 12.84 9.53 6.26
C GLU A 264 11.73 9.25 5.23
N THR A 265 11.96 8.30 4.32
CA THR A 265 10.92 7.88 3.36
C THR A 265 9.75 7.21 4.07
N VAL A 266 10.02 6.37 5.08
CA VAL A 266 8.99 5.69 5.88
C VAL A 266 8.16 6.72 6.67
N TYR A 267 8.80 7.68 7.33
CA TYR A 267 8.09 8.74 8.09
C TYR A 267 7.19 9.59 7.20
N ARG A 268 7.69 10.05 6.04
CA ARG A 268 6.86 10.79 5.07
C ARG A 268 5.68 9.97 4.56
N ASN A 269 5.89 8.69 4.28
CA ASN A 269 4.82 7.79 3.86
C ASN A 269 3.78 7.62 4.97
N PHE A 270 4.23 7.40 6.20
CA PHE A 270 3.37 7.26 7.37
C PHE A 270 2.51 8.50 7.59
N GLU A 271 3.13 9.67 7.67
CA GLU A 271 2.40 10.94 7.83
C GLU A 271 1.33 11.12 6.74
N ALA A 272 1.71 10.92 5.49
CA ALA A 272 0.79 11.10 4.37
C ALA A 272 -0.33 10.04 4.33
N ASN A 273 -0.06 8.79 4.74
CA ASN A 273 -1.07 7.74 4.86
C ASN A 273 -2.01 8.01 6.03
N LEU A 274 -1.46 8.39 7.20
CA LEU A 274 -2.25 8.72 8.38
C LEU A 274 -3.20 9.91 8.11
N ARG A 275 -2.70 10.94 7.45
CA ARG A 275 -3.52 12.08 7.01
C ARG A 275 -4.67 11.64 6.11
N ASP A 276 -4.41 10.74 5.16
CA ASP A 276 -5.46 10.20 4.27
C ASP A 276 -6.46 9.30 5.01
N ILE A 277 -6.02 8.53 6.02
CA ILE A 277 -6.89 7.71 6.86
C ILE A 277 -7.84 8.60 7.67
N VAL A 278 -7.29 9.60 8.36
CA VAL A 278 -8.10 10.58 9.13
C VAL A 278 -9.09 11.30 8.21
N LYS A 279 -8.63 11.75 7.03
CA LYS A 279 -9.50 12.40 6.04
C LYS A 279 -10.62 11.49 5.55
N ALA A 280 -10.35 10.20 5.33
CA ALA A 280 -11.38 9.25 4.93
C ALA A 280 -12.46 9.10 6.01
N GLY A 281 -12.07 9.02 7.29
CA GLY A 281 -13.01 8.95 8.42
C GLY A 281 -13.84 10.22 8.56
N VAL A 282 -13.20 11.39 8.58
CA VAL A 282 -13.91 12.66 8.68
C VAL A 282 -14.87 12.88 7.52
N ASN A 283 -14.44 12.56 6.29
CA ASN A 283 -15.29 12.72 5.10
C ASN A 283 -16.47 11.73 5.08
N SER A 284 -16.39 10.59 5.77
CA SER A 284 -17.52 9.65 5.91
C SER A 284 -18.52 10.06 7.01
N GLY A 285 -18.25 11.15 7.73
CA GLY A 285 -19.07 11.62 8.86
C GLY A 285 -18.68 11.00 10.21
N ALA A 286 -17.67 10.13 10.27
CA ALA A 286 -17.21 9.54 11.51
C ALA A 286 -16.43 10.52 12.38
N LYS A 287 -16.55 10.39 13.69
CA LYS A 287 -15.67 11.04 14.66
C LYS A 287 -14.38 10.26 14.79
N VAL A 288 -13.26 10.85 14.40
CA VAL A 288 -11.95 10.17 14.39
C VAL A 288 -11.20 10.49 15.68
N ILE A 289 -10.82 9.44 16.41
CA ILE A 289 -9.97 9.50 17.60
C ILE A 289 -8.61 8.94 17.23
N LEU A 290 -7.59 9.80 17.16
CA LEU A 290 -6.23 9.40 16.88
C LEU A 290 -5.48 9.22 18.19
N ASN A 291 -4.89 8.04 18.39
CA ASN A 291 -4.13 7.70 19.58
C ASN A 291 -2.64 7.64 19.26
N THR A 292 -1.83 8.10 20.20
CA THR A 292 -0.38 7.86 20.19
C THR A 292 -0.10 6.42 20.61
N VAL A 293 1.00 5.86 20.06
CA VAL A 293 1.44 4.51 20.40
C VAL A 293 2.05 4.50 21.80
N SER A 294 1.56 3.61 22.67
CA SER A 294 2.11 3.40 24.00
C SER A 294 3.33 2.48 23.94
N VAL A 295 4.36 2.80 24.70
CA VAL A 295 5.58 2.01 24.84
C VAL A 295 5.88 1.82 26.32
N ASN A 296 6.15 0.58 26.74
CA ASN A 296 6.64 0.29 28.08
C ASN A 296 8.17 0.45 28.09
N LEU A 297 8.64 1.65 28.43
CA LEU A 297 10.06 1.96 28.46
C LEU A 297 10.81 1.29 29.62
N LYS A 298 10.07 0.86 30.66
CA LYS A 298 10.66 0.27 31.87
C LYS A 298 10.93 -1.23 31.69
N ASP A 299 9.91 -1.98 31.27
CA ASP A 299 9.94 -3.43 31.38
C ASP A 299 9.95 -4.15 30.00
N CYS A 300 10.00 -3.37 28.91
CA CYS A 300 10.03 -3.91 27.54
C CYS A 300 11.25 -3.35 26.78
N PRO A 301 12.42 -3.96 26.92
CA PRO A 301 13.62 -3.52 26.21
C PRO A 301 13.45 -3.74 24.69
N PRO A 302 14.24 -3.05 23.86
CA PRO A 302 14.31 -3.33 22.43
C PRO A 302 14.58 -4.81 22.17
N PHE A 303 13.91 -5.39 21.17
CA PHE A 303 14.05 -6.80 20.82
C PHE A 303 15.47 -7.15 20.36
N ALA A 304 16.17 -6.22 19.72
CA ALA A 304 17.56 -6.36 19.32
C ALA A 304 18.24 -5.00 19.20
N SER A 305 19.56 -5.00 19.40
CA SER A 305 20.43 -3.86 19.19
C SER A 305 21.22 -4.01 17.89
N LEU A 306 21.62 -2.90 17.29
CA LEU A 306 22.52 -2.84 16.16
C LEU A 306 23.81 -2.17 16.63
N THR A 307 24.87 -2.96 16.84
CA THR A 307 26.17 -2.46 17.22
C THR A 307 26.85 -1.76 16.04
N ASN A 308 27.53 -0.67 16.28
CA ASN A 308 28.34 0.02 15.28
C ASN A 308 29.60 -0.83 14.95
N SER A 309 29.59 -1.43 13.75
CA SER A 309 30.71 -2.28 13.30
C SER A 309 32.05 -1.53 13.11
N HIS A 310 32.03 -0.20 13.17
CA HIS A 310 33.21 0.65 13.05
C HIS A 310 33.74 1.18 14.41
N LEU A 311 33.12 0.76 15.51
CA LEU A 311 33.60 1.13 16.84
C LEU A 311 34.96 0.44 17.10
N PRO A 312 36.00 1.20 17.52
CA PRO A 312 37.26 0.60 17.91
C PRO A 312 37.09 -0.46 18.99
N VAL A 313 37.88 -1.53 18.95
CA VAL A 313 37.74 -2.65 19.90
C VAL A 313 37.85 -2.18 21.36
N ALA A 314 38.74 -1.21 21.65
CA ALA A 314 38.84 -0.63 22.98
C ALA A 314 37.58 0.08 23.45
N ASP A 315 36.93 0.83 22.55
CA ASP A 315 35.68 1.54 22.86
C ASP A 315 34.49 0.56 23.00
N GLN A 316 34.48 -0.52 22.22
CA GLN A 316 33.49 -1.59 22.38
C GLN A 316 33.65 -2.29 23.75
N GLN A 317 34.89 -2.63 24.15
CA GLN A 317 35.14 -3.22 25.47
C GLN A 317 34.72 -2.28 26.59
N HIS A 318 35.04 -1.00 26.45
CA HIS A 318 34.66 0.02 27.42
C HIS A 318 33.12 0.20 27.51
N PHE A 319 32.44 0.22 26.36
CA PHE A 319 30.97 0.21 26.32
C PHE A 319 30.39 -1.00 27.05
N ASP A 320 30.90 -2.21 26.77
CA ASP A 320 30.39 -3.45 27.35
C ASP A 320 30.57 -3.45 28.89
N GLN A 321 31.70 -2.92 29.41
CA GLN A 321 31.94 -2.78 30.84
C GLN A 321 30.98 -1.81 31.50
N ILE A 322 30.86 -0.57 30.97
CA ILE A 322 29.96 0.45 31.51
C ILE A 322 28.49 -0.05 31.46
N PHE A 323 28.11 -0.68 30.36
CA PHE A 323 26.74 -1.19 30.19
C PHE A 323 26.42 -2.33 31.19
N ALA A 324 27.34 -3.24 31.40
CA ALA A 324 27.22 -4.33 32.40
C ALA A 324 27.12 -3.77 33.83
N GLU A 325 27.92 -2.78 34.18
CA GLU A 325 27.86 -2.12 35.47
C GLU A 325 26.57 -1.36 35.69
N ALA A 326 26.10 -0.61 34.67
CA ALA A 326 24.82 0.08 34.72
C ALA A 326 23.64 -0.89 34.97
N LYS A 327 23.64 -2.05 34.28
CA LYS A 327 22.63 -3.11 34.53
C LYS A 327 22.71 -3.68 35.94
N SER A 328 23.91 -3.87 36.49
CA SER A 328 24.11 -4.34 37.87
C SER A 328 23.52 -3.34 38.87
N LEU A 329 23.83 -2.06 38.74
CA LEU A 329 23.26 -1.00 39.59
C LEU A 329 21.73 -0.89 39.46
N GLN A 330 21.21 -1.01 38.26
CA GLN A 330 19.77 -1.06 38.03
C GLN A 330 19.10 -2.22 38.78
N SER A 331 19.72 -3.40 38.77
CA SER A 331 19.19 -4.58 39.48
C SER A 331 19.26 -4.41 41.03
N GLN A 332 20.17 -3.59 41.50
CA GLN A 332 20.30 -3.23 42.91
C GLN A 332 19.41 -2.04 43.31
N SER A 333 18.57 -1.53 42.37
CA SER A 333 17.69 -0.37 42.55
C SER A 333 18.43 0.97 42.73
N ASP A 334 19.75 1.04 42.44
CA ASP A 334 20.46 2.31 42.33
C ASP A 334 20.25 2.93 40.95
N PHE A 335 19.04 3.45 40.76
CA PHE A 335 18.62 3.99 39.46
C PHE A 335 19.38 5.26 39.07
N GLN A 336 19.87 6.04 40.05
CA GLN A 336 20.60 7.28 39.78
C GLN A 336 22.00 6.99 39.21
N ALA A 337 22.75 6.11 39.84
CA ALA A 337 24.07 5.70 39.33
C ALA A 337 23.95 4.93 38.02
N ALA A 338 22.95 4.04 37.89
CA ALA A 338 22.66 3.33 36.66
C ALA A 338 22.38 4.28 35.49
N ALA A 339 21.55 5.31 35.67
CA ALA A 339 21.24 6.28 34.65
C ALA A 339 22.44 7.09 34.17
N GLN A 340 23.38 7.42 35.09
CA GLN A 340 24.62 8.09 34.73
C GLN A 340 25.51 7.22 33.84
N LEU A 341 25.66 5.93 34.18
CA LEU A 341 26.44 4.99 33.39
C LEU A 341 25.77 4.69 32.03
N PHE A 342 24.49 4.50 31.99
CA PHE A 342 23.78 4.39 30.71
C PHE A 342 23.96 5.63 29.81
N THR A 343 23.99 6.84 30.41
CA THR A 343 24.26 8.07 29.66
C THR A 343 25.71 8.11 29.14
N GLN A 344 26.66 7.54 29.86
CA GLN A 344 28.07 7.42 29.40
C GLN A 344 28.17 6.37 28.28
N ALA A 345 27.55 5.21 28.45
CA ALA A 345 27.50 4.18 27.41
C ALA A 345 26.88 4.69 26.09
N ALA A 346 25.79 5.45 26.16
CA ALA A 346 25.15 6.05 25.00
C ALA A 346 25.98 7.12 24.26
N LYS A 347 27.07 7.62 24.86
CA LYS A 347 28.01 8.50 24.15
C LYS A 347 29.04 7.71 23.33
N LEU A 348 29.32 6.47 23.71
CA LEU A 348 30.22 5.56 22.99
C LEU A 348 29.46 4.87 21.86
N GLU A 349 28.24 4.44 22.11
CA GLU A 349 27.36 3.72 21.19
C GLU A 349 25.96 4.37 21.23
N PRO A 350 25.70 5.41 20.41
CA PRO A 350 24.45 6.18 20.41
C PRO A 350 23.25 5.45 19.79
#